data_bdd5ffd26ad8d1a2292b8f30ef61721f
#
_entry.id   bdd5ffd26ad8d1a2292b8f30ef61721f
#
_cell.length_a   1.000
_cell.length_b   1.000
_cell.length_c   1.000
_cell.angle_alpha   90.00
_cell.angle_beta   90.00
_cell.angle_gamma   90.00
#
_symmetry.space_group_name_H-M   'P 1'
#
loop_
_entity.id
_entity.type
_entity.pdbx_description
1 polymer ?
#
loop_
_entity_poly.entity_id
_entity_poly.type
_entity_poly.pdbx_seq_one_letter_code
_entity_poly.pdbx_strand_id
1 'polypeptide(L)' 'MKVGARNRILGKVTEIKKGSIMCQVKIEIPASSMSSVMTIDSLEEMGLKKGETVQVVVKGVNVLLIKE' A
#
# COMPACT_ATOMS: atom_id res chain seq x y z
N MET A 1 -2.37 -14.23 -7.08
CA MET A 1 -3.57 -13.78 -6.38
C MET A 1 -4.47 -13.00 -7.31
N LYS A 2 -5.75 -13.33 -7.32
CA LYS A 2 -6.71 -12.65 -8.17
C LYS A 2 -7.29 -11.47 -7.39
N VAL A 3 -7.13 -10.27 -7.93
CA VAL A 3 -7.62 -9.06 -7.28
C VAL A 3 -8.62 -8.39 -8.22
N GLY A 4 -9.81 -8.11 -7.72
CA GLY A 4 -10.88 -7.48 -8.49
C GLY A 4 -10.72 -5.97 -8.64
N ALA A 5 -9.50 -5.47 -8.62
CA ALA A 5 -9.23 -4.05 -8.76
C ALA A 5 -8.58 -3.76 -10.10
N ARG A 6 -8.90 -2.60 -10.66
CA ARG A 6 -8.43 -2.20 -11.99
C ARG A 6 -7.23 -1.26 -11.96
N ASN A 7 -7.05 -0.55 -10.85
CA ASN A 7 -5.97 0.42 -10.72
C ASN A 7 -4.79 -0.22 -10.01
N ARG A 8 -3.65 -0.26 -10.67
CA ARG A 8 -2.42 -0.83 -10.14
C ARG A 8 -1.28 0.15 -10.35
N ILE A 9 -0.56 0.42 -9.28
CA ILE A 9 0.56 1.37 -9.29
C ILE A 9 1.75 0.67 -8.64
N LEU A 10 2.91 0.76 -9.26
CA LEU A 10 4.13 0.27 -8.64
C LEU A 10 4.66 1.33 -7.69
N GLY A 11 4.98 0.90 -6.48
CA GLY A 11 5.50 1.78 -5.47
C GLY A 11 6.60 1.12 -4.65
N LYS A 12 7.38 1.91 -3.95
CA LYS A 12 8.45 1.45 -3.09
C LYS A 12 8.07 1.64 -1.64
N VAL A 13 8.25 0.61 -0.82
CA VAL A 13 7.99 0.69 0.61
C VAL A 13 9.10 1.51 1.26
N THR A 14 8.74 2.64 1.88
CA THR A 14 9.70 3.55 2.50
C THR A 14 9.70 3.47 4.01
N GLU A 15 8.60 3.09 4.63
CA GLU A 15 8.49 3.04 6.08
C GLU A 15 7.42 2.06 6.50
N ILE A 16 7.69 1.33 7.58
CA ILE A 16 6.71 0.44 8.21
C ILE A 16 6.62 0.80 9.69
N LYS A 17 5.44 1.20 10.13
CA LYS A 17 5.17 1.51 11.53
C LYS A 17 4.24 0.46 12.12
N LYS A 18 4.73 -0.32 13.07
CA LYS A 18 3.96 -1.37 13.73
C LYS A 18 3.38 -0.89 15.05
N GLY A 19 2.06 -1.09 15.23
CA GLY A 19 1.43 -1.01 16.54
C GLY A 19 1.36 -2.40 17.17
N SER A 20 0.37 -2.65 18.00
CA SER A 20 0.19 -3.97 18.63
C SER A 20 -0.53 -4.97 17.73
N ILE A 21 -1.50 -4.52 16.97
CA ILE A 21 -2.31 -5.36 16.08
C ILE A 21 -2.22 -4.86 14.63
N MET A 22 -2.29 -3.54 14.46
CA MET A 22 -2.28 -2.90 13.15
C MET A 22 -0.92 -2.31 12.84
N CYS A 23 -0.62 -2.17 11.57
CA CYS A 23 0.57 -1.47 11.13
C CYS A 23 0.22 -0.57 9.95
N GLN A 24 1.06 0.43 9.71
CA GLN A 24 0.96 1.34 8.59
C GLN A 24 2.18 1.14 7.69
N VAL A 25 1.92 0.96 6.41
CA VAL A 25 2.98 0.83 5.40
C VAL A 25 2.95 2.07 4.54
N LYS A 26 4.05 2.81 4.51
CA LYS A 26 4.19 4.00 3.68
C LYS A 26 4.84 3.60 2.36
N ILE A 27 4.20 3.98 1.27
CA ILE A 27 4.62 3.63 -0.07
C ILE A 27 4.88 4.91 -0.85
N GLU A 28 6.03 5.00 -1.48
CA GLU A 28 6.36 6.11 -2.35
C GLU A 28 6.15 5.67 -3.79
N ILE A 29 5.39 6.45 -4.53
CA ILE A 29 5.15 6.25 -5.96
C ILE A 29 5.69 7.47 -6.70
N PRO A 30 5.96 7.37 -8.02
CA PRO A 30 6.46 8.53 -8.77
C PRO A 30 5.58 9.75 -8.55
N ALA A 31 6.18 10.86 -8.15
CA ALA A 31 5.54 12.15 -7.90
C ALA A 31 4.52 12.17 -6.75
N SER A 32 4.46 11.13 -5.92
CA SER A 32 3.49 11.12 -4.82
C SER A 32 3.88 10.12 -3.74
N SER A 33 3.10 10.08 -2.67
CA SER A 33 3.23 9.06 -1.63
C SER A 33 1.85 8.66 -1.17
N MET A 34 1.71 7.44 -0.70
CA MET A 34 0.46 6.98 -0.12
C MET A 34 0.76 6.00 1.02
N SER A 35 -0.24 5.73 1.82
CA SER A 35 -0.10 4.84 2.96
C SER A 35 -1.17 3.76 2.93
N SER A 36 -0.81 2.60 3.41
CA SER A 36 -1.73 1.49 3.58
C SER A 36 -1.73 1.09 5.05
N VAL A 37 -2.90 0.76 5.56
CA VAL A 37 -3.06 0.28 6.93
C VAL A 37 -3.49 -1.18 6.86
N MET A 38 -2.79 -2.04 7.57
CA MET A 38 -3.07 -3.47 7.55
C MET A 38 -2.76 -4.08 8.91
N THR A 39 -3.20 -5.31 9.13
CA THR A 39 -2.84 -6.03 10.35
C THR A 39 -1.37 -6.45 10.27
N ILE A 40 -0.77 -6.65 11.44
CA ILE A 40 0.60 -7.14 11.50
C ILE A 40 0.69 -8.53 10.88
N ASP A 41 -0.32 -9.37 11.08
CA ASP A 41 -0.36 -10.70 10.49
C ASP A 41 -0.31 -10.63 8.96
N SER A 42 -1.05 -9.71 8.34
CA SER A 42 -1.02 -9.53 6.89
C SER A 42 0.36 -9.08 6.42
N LEU A 43 1.00 -8.18 7.17
CA LEU A 43 2.34 -7.72 6.87
C LEU A 43 3.34 -8.88 6.86
N GLU A 44 3.25 -9.75 7.86
CA GLU A 44 4.14 -10.90 7.98
C GLU A 44 3.91 -11.92 6.89
N GLU A 45 2.64 -12.18 6.53
CA GLU A 45 2.30 -13.07 5.44
C GLU A 45 2.88 -12.61 4.10
N MET A 46 2.87 -11.30 3.86
CA MET A 46 3.45 -10.72 2.66
C MET A 46 4.98 -10.74 2.67
N GLY A 47 5.58 -10.84 3.85
CA GLY A 47 7.02 -10.75 4.00
C GLY A 47 7.58 -9.40 3.59
N LEU A 48 6.80 -8.35 3.78
CA LEU A 48 7.11 -7.02 3.29
C LEU A 48 8.26 -6.39 4.06
N LYS A 49 9.22 -5.82 3.33
CA LYS A 49 10.39 -5.17 3.91
C LYS A 49 10.60 -3.79 3.31
N LYS A 50 11.20 -2.91 4.08
CA LYS A 50 11.57 -1.59 3.62
C LYS A 50 12.49 -1.70 2.40
N GLY A 51 12.23 -0.89 1.39
CA GLY A 51 13.02 -0.84 0.16
C GLY A 51 12.51 -1.73 -0.96
N GLU A 52 11.57 -2.61 -0.66
CA GLU A 52 10.99 -3.47 -1.68
C GLU A 52 10.05 -2.71 -2.60
N THR A 53 9.91 -3.20 -3.82
CA THR A 53 8.93 -2.69 -4.77
C THR A 53 7.66 -3.52 -4.65
N VAL A 54 6.53 -2.86 -4.53
CA VAL A 54 5.22 -3.50 -4.40
C VAL A 54 4.26 -2.92 -5.42
N GLN A 55 3.23 -3.69 -5.76
CA GLN A 55 2.10 -3.18 -6.53
C GLN A 55 1.08 -2.61 -5.57
N VAL A 56 0.65 -1.38 -5.84
CA VAL A 56 -0.46 -0.76 -5.13
C VAL A 56 -1.70 -1.00 -5.96
N VAL A 57 -2.67 -1.68 -5.37
CA VAL A 57 -3.92 -2.04 -6.04
C VAL A 57 -5.06 -1.28 -5.37
N VAL A 58 -5.78 -0.49 -6.15
CA VAL A 58 -6.87 0.34 -5.66
C VAL A 58 -8.14 0.01 -6.41
N LYS A 59 -9.21 -0.28 -5.68
CA LYS A 59 -10.51 -0.50 -6.29
C LYS A 59 -11.03 0.83 -6.87
N GLY A 60 -11.55 0.78 -8.10
CA GLY A 60 -12.06 1.96 -8.78
C GLY A 60 -13.16 2.67 -8.00
N VAL A 61 -13.98 1.93 -7.26
CA VAL A 61 -15.07 2.51 -6.45
C VAL A 61 -14.56 3.36 -5.28
N ASN A 62 -13.28 3.21 -4.92
CA ASN A 62 -12.68 3.96 -3.82
C ASN A 62 -11.77 5.09 -4.31
N VAL A 63 -11.77 5.35 -5.61
CA VAL A 63 -10.95 6.41 -6.19
C VAL A 63 -11.80 7.68 -6.31
N LEU A 64 -11.34 8.74 -5.67
CA LEU A 64 -11.98 10.04 -5.70
C LEU A 64 -11.11 11.02 -6.48
N LEU A 65 -11.74 11.84 -7.28
CA LEU A 65 -11.03 12.86 -8.05
C LEU A 65 -11.39 14.24 -7.52
N ILE A 66 -10.34 15.05 -7.32
CA ILE A 66 -10.50 16.44 -6.89
C ILE A 66 -9.84 17.32 -7.95
N LYS A 67 -10.61 18.25 -8.47
CA LYS A 67 -10.07 19.23 -9.41
C LYS A 67 -9.61 20.46 -8.63
N GLU A 68 -8.38 20.82 -8.84
CA GLU A 68 -7.81 22.04 -8.22
C GLU A 68 -7.92 23.24 -9.14
#